data_072ea5787eaabdcb9be8c82d7ce4dcc7
#
_entry.id   072ea5787eaabdcb9be8c82d7ce4dcc7
#
_cell.length_a   1.000
_cell.length_b   1.000
_cell.length_c   1.000
_cell.angle_alpha   90.00
_cell.angle_beta   90.00
_cell.angle_gamma   90.00
#
_symmetry.space_group_name_H-M   'P 1'
#
loop_
_entity.id
_entity.type
_entity.pdbx_description
1 polymer ?
#
loop_
_entity_poly.entity_id
_entity_poly.type
_entity_poly.pdbx_seq_one_letter_code
_entity_poly.pdbx_strand_id
1 'polypeptide(L)'
;MRLSLRKTWPAAALGAAGLASAFVLIPGGHPAAPATKLAASSIPQYAHVVVVMEENHSFSDIIGNTTDAPYMNQLADEGALMTSSYAVTHPSDPNYLALFAGNTFGLTADECPLKEGNTANLGSELLAAGYTFKGYSEGLPKAGSTTCTSGNYASKHSPWVNFSNIPAADQQPFSAFPSSSNYASLPTVSWVIPNLNDDMHNGTIQEADTWLDSNLSAYATWATTHDSLLIVTWDEDDYTENNQIPTIFYGQDVAQGQYDENIDHYDVLATLEQMYGLSEVGDSSGETPITDIWN
;
A
#
# COMPACT_ATOMS: atom_id res chain seq x y z
N MET A 1 -2.14 -6.13 -68.53
CA MET A 1 -2.56 -7.06 -69.59
C MET A 1 -3.27 -8.26 -68.96
N ARG A 2 -4.54 -8.50 -69.36
CA ARG A 2 -5.48 -9.61 -69.13
C ARG A 2 -6.17 -9.57 -67.72
N LEU A 3 -7.42 -9.13 -67.71
CA LEU A 3 -8.74 -9.70 -68.00
C LEU A 3 -9.12 -10.74 -66.91
N SER A 4 -10.06 -10.39 -66.00
CA SER A 4 -11.52 -10.41 -66.04
C SER A 4 -12.10 -11.80 -66.35
N LEU A 5 -12.91 -12.27 -65.38
CA LEU A 5 -14.13 -13.01 -65.71
C LEU A 5 -15.10 -13.00 -64.50
N ARG A 6 -16.17 -12.27 -64.69
CA ARG A 6 -17.43 -12.37 -63.95
C ARG A 6 -18.17 -13.62 -64.40
N LYS A 7 -18.86 -14.28 -63.48
CA LYS A 7 -19.95 -15.21 -63.77
C LYS A 7 -21.20 -14.83 -62.99
N THR A 8 -22.24 -14.57 -63.80
CA THR A 8 -23.62 -14.24 -63.45
C THR A 8 -24.49 -15.49 -63.42
N TRP A 9 -25.32 -15.67 -62.45
CA TRP A 9 -26.70 -16.03 -62.21
C TRP A 9 -27.38 -17.12 -63.04
N PRO A 10 -28.51 -17.76 -62.61
CA PRO A 10 -29.78 -17.05 -62.44
C PRO A 10 -30.62 -17.43 -61.16
N ALA A 11 -31.63 -16.56 -60.97
CA ALA A 11 -32.68 -16.68 -59.95
C ALA A 11 -33.77 -17.68 -60.38
N ALA A 12 -34.41 -18.34 -59.44
CA ALA A 12 -35.73 -18.96 -59.57
C ALA A 12 -36.59 -18.64 -58.34
N ALA A 13 -37.70 -18.00 -58.62
CA ALA A 13 -38.78 -17.72 -57.66
C ALA A 13 -39.88 -18.80 -57.80
N LEU A 14 -40.45 -19.22 -56.67
CA LEU A 14 -41.77 -19.85 -56.49
C LEU A 14 -42.07 -19.83 -55.03
N GLY A 15 -42.97 -19.20 -54.46
CA GLY A 15 -44.40 -19.24 -54.54
C GLY A 15 -44.99 -19.79 -53.25
N ALA A 16 -45.46 -18.87 -52.37
CA ALA A 16 -46.58 -18.90 -51.45
C ALA A 16 -47.07 -20.20 -50.77
N ALA A 17 -47.16 -20.17 -49.45
CA ALA A 17 -48.38 -20.48 -48.69
C ALA A 17 -48.22 -20.12 -47.20
N GLY A 18 -49.05 -19.26 -46.69
CA GLY A 18 -49.01 -18.80 -45.30
C GLY A 18 -49.62 -19.82 -44.33
N LEU A 19 -49.00 -19.93 -43.17
CA LEU A 19 -49.63 -20.42 -41.97
C LEU A 19 -49.20 -19.48 -40.85
N ALA A 20 -50.16 -18.69 -40.39
CA ALA A 20 -50.01 -17.83 -39.20
C ALA A 20 -50.01 -18.68 -37.95
N SER A 21 -48.86 -18.92 -37.36
CA SER A 21 -48.78 -19.48 -36.01
C SER A 21 -48.54 -18.31 -35.03
N ALA A 22 -49.53 -18.10 -34.21
CA ALA A 22 -49.47 -17.15 -33.11
C ALA A 22 -48.44 -17.65 -32.07
N PHE A 23 -47.27 -17.00 -31.96
CA PHE A 23 -46.35 -17.19 -30.85
C PHE A 23 -46.85 -16.37 -29.68
N VAL A 24 -47.33 -17.08 -28.64
CA VAL A 24 -47.53 -16.51 -27.32
C VAL A 24 -46.13 -16.28 -26.72
N LEU A 25 -45.72 -15.04 -26.61
CA LEU A 25 -44.56 -14.62 -25.82
C LEU A 25 -44.88 -14.82 -24.34
N ILE A 26 -44.38 -15.91 -23.76
CA ILE A 26 -44.30 -16.06 -22.32
C ILE A 26 -43.08 -15.25 -21.89
N PRO A 27 -43.21 -14.23 -21.00
CA PRO A 27 -42.02 -13.57 -20.45
C PRO A 27 -41.30 -14.56 -19.53
N GLY A 28 -40.26 -15.15 -20.04
CA GLY A 28 -39.31 -15.95 -19.26
C GLY A 28 -38.52 -15.03 -18.36
N GLY A 29 -39.01 -14.86 -17.12
CA GLY A 29 -38.20 -14.28 -16.07
C GLY A 29 -37.00 -15.20 -15.80
N HIS A 30 -35.81 -14.75 -16.22
CA HIS A 30 -34.59 -15.40 -15.74
C HIS A 30 -34.52 -15.16 -14.23
N PRO A 31 -34.40 -16.22 -13.41
CA PRO A 31 -34.09 -15.99 -12.01
C PRO A 31 -32.75 -15.24 -11.96
N ALA A 32 -32.73 -14.08 -11.30
CA ALA A 32 -31.49 -13.40 -10.98
C ALA A 32 -30.57 -14.40 -10.26
N ALA A 33 -29.35 -14.56 -10.75
CA ALA A 33 -28.34 -15.34 -10.05
C ALA A 33 -28.25 -14.82 -8.61
N PRO A 34 -28.19 -15.69 -7.60
CA PRO A 34 -27.99 -15.24 -6.24
C PRO A 34 -26.72 -14.39 -6.20
N ALA A 35 -26.84 -13.16 -5.68
CA ALA A 35 -25.70 -12.32 -5.41
C ALA A 35 -24.77 -13.14 -4.49
N THR A 36 -23.61 -13.50 -5.00
CA THR A 36 -22.56 -14.13 -4.19
C THR A 36 -22.20 -13.10 -3.14
N LYS A 37 -22.62 -13.35 -1.88
CA LYS A 37 -22.15 -12.58 -0.75
C LYS A 37 -20.64 -12.81 -0.72
N LEU A 38 -19.86 -11.80 -1.07
CA LEU A 38 -18.42 -11.82 -0.86
C LEU A 38 -18.21 -12.27 0.59
N ALA A 39 -17.41 -13.29 0.81
CA ALA A 39 -16.98 -13.65 2.15
C ALA A 39 -16.42 -12.35 2.77
N ALA A 40 -16.84 -12.02 4.00
CA ALA A 40 -16.24 -10.92 4.71
C ALA A 40 -14.73 -11.17 4.72
N SER A 41 -13.93 -10.17 4.39
CA SER A 41 -12.47 -10.22 4.53
C SER A 41 -12.15 -10.73 5.94
N SER A 42 -11.20 -11.64 6.06
CA SER A 42 -10.67 -12.04 7.36
C SER A 42 -9.80 -10.93 7.97
N ILE A 43 -9.42 -9.94 7.17
CA ILE A 43 -8.61 -8.80 7.59
C ILE A 43 -9.51 -7.76 8.29
N PRO A 44 -9.21 -7.36 9.53
CA PRO A 44 -9.94 -6.30 10.23
C PRO A 44 -9.86 -4.98 9.46
N GLN A 45 -10.94 -4.20 9.47
CA GLN A 45 -10.95 -2.85 8.94
C GLN A 45 -10.73 -1.87 10.10
N TYR A 46 -9.57 -1.26 10.16
CA TYR A 46 -9.21 -0.34 11.23
C TYR A 46 -9.70 1.08 10.98
N ALA A 47 -10.04 1.78 12.07
CA ALA A 47 -10.34 3.20 12.00
C ALA A 47 -9.10 4.03 11.61
N HIS A 48 -7.92 3.62 12.09
CA HIS A 48 -6.65 4.29 11.81
C HIS A 48 -5.51 3.29 11.61
N VAL A 49 -4.80 3.42 10.51
CA VAL A 49 -3.55 2.73 10.23
C VAL A 49 -2.42 3.75 10.12
N VAL A 50 -1.32 3.51 10.81
CA VAL A 50 -0.07 4.26 10.63
C VAL A 50 0.96 3.32 10.03
N VAL A 51 1.50 3.69 8.88
CA VAL A 51 2.60 3.00 8.20
C VAL A 51 3.87 3.82 8.38
N VAL A 52 4.92 3.21 8.91
CA VAL A 52 6.26 3.80 9.01
C VAL A 52 7.18 3.02 8.09
N MET A 53 7.97 3.71 7.30
CA MET A 53 8.98 3.11 6.46
C MET A 53 10.36 3.61 6.86
N GLU A 54 11.21 2.68 7.23
CA GLU A 54 12.61 2.85 7.63
C GLU A 54 13.51 2.48 6.45
N GLU A 55 14.83 2.67 6.57
CA GLU A 55 15.75 2.68 5.44
C GLU A 55 16.94 1.71 5.59
N ASN A 56 17.22 1.03 4.47
CA ASN A 56 18.50 0.40 4.09
C ASN A 56 19.11 -0.54 5.14
N HIS A 57 18.32 -1.33 5.86
CA HIS A 57 18.85 -2.33 6.78
C HIS A 57 18.18 -3.69 6.60
N SER A 58 19.01 -4.73 6.63
CA SER A 58 18.55 -6.10 6.49
C SER A 58 17.79 -6.58 7.74
N PHE A 59 17.03 -7.67 7.58
CA PHE A 59 16.31 -8.30 8.67
C PHE A 59 17.20 -8.60 9.87
N SER A 60 18.41 -9.14 9.65
CA SER A 60 19.31 -9.53 10.74
C SER A 60 20.05 -8.36 11.40
N ASP A 61 20.10 -7.20 10.77
CA ASP A 61 20.64 -5.99 11.40
C ASP A 61 19.75 -5.48 12.53
N ILE A 62 18.45 -5.70 12.39
CA ILE A 62 17.41 -5.18 13.28
C ILE A 62 16.90 -6.25 14.23
N ILE A 63 16.44 -7.40 13.69
CA ILE A 63 15.80 -8.44 14.51
C ILE A 63 16.85 -9.25 15.26
N GLY A 64 16.73 -9.23 16.59
CA GLY A 64 17.71 -9.78 17.52
C GLY A 64 18.78 -8.79 18.00
N ASN A 65 18.88 -7.61 17.38
CA ASN A 65 19.76 -6.53 17.82
C ASN A 65 19.09 -5.70 18.94
N THR A 66 18.98 -6.27 20.13
CA THR A 66 18.35 -5.60 21.28
C THR A 66 19.22 -4.50 21.91
N THR A 67 20.44 -4.30 21.41
CA THR A 67 21.35 -3.24 21.86
C THR A 67 21.04 -1.91 21.18
N ASP A 68 20.90 -1.94 19.85
CA ASP A 68 20.73 -0.74 19.03
C ASP A 68 19.28 -0.54 18.56
N ALA A 69 18.47 -1.62 18.52
CA ALA A 69 17.05 -1.61 18.14
C ALA A 69 16.13 -2.20 19.22
N PRO A 70 16.21 -1.78 20.49
CA PRO A 70 15.42 -2.40 21.56
C PRO A 70 13.91 -2.21 21.37
N TYR A 71 13.44 -1.07 20.90
CA TYR A 71 12.02 -0.79 20.71
C TYR A 71 11.45 -1.51 19.49
N MET A 72 12.18 -1.54 18.38
CA MET A 72 11.77 -2.29 17.19
C MET A 72 11.65 -3.79 17.49
N ASN A 73 12.58 -4.35 18.28
CA ASN A 73 12.49 -5.74 18.76
C ASN A 73 11.32 -5.95 19.71
N GLN A 74 11.00 -5.00 20.58
CA GLN A 74 9.80 -5.08 21.42
C GLN A 74 8.53 -5.14 20.56
N LEU A 75 8.40 -4.30 19.54
CA LEU A 75 7.25 -4.33 18.62
C LEU A 75 7.17 -5.69 17.89
N ALA A 76 8.31 -6.22 17.44
CA ALA A 76 8.38 -7.52 16.78
C ALA A 76 8.00 -8.68 17.71
N ASP A 77 8.41 -8.63 18.99
CA ASP A 77 8.12 -9.65 19.97
C ASP A 77 6.67 -9.62 20.46
N GLU A 78 6.05 -8.44 20.50
CA GLU A 78 4.68 -8.24 21.01
C GLU A 78 3.62 -8.22 19.88
N GLY A 79 4.02 -8.05 18.63
CA GLY A 79 3.18 -7.98 17.44
C GLY A 79 3.30 -9.21 16.54
N ALA A 80 2.97 -9.05 15.27
CA ALA A 80 3.19 -10.02 14.21
C ALA A 80 4.43 -9.62 13.40
N LEU A 81 5.48 -10.44 13.49
CA LEU A 81 6.73 -10.28 12.74
C LEU A 81 6.70 -11.17 11.50
N MET A 82 6.80 -10.56 10.31
CA MET A 82 6.98 -11.29 9.06
C MET A 82 8.45 -11.66 8.88
N THR A 83 8.77 -12.94 8.95
CA THR A 83 10.17 -13.42 8.93
C THR A 83 10.69 -13.68 7.51
N SER A 84 9.83 -13.62 6.51
CA SER A 84 10.17 -13.80 5.09
C SER A 84 9.62 -12.65 4.24
N SER A 85 9.85 -11.41 4.71
CA SER A 85 9.50 -10.19 4.00
C SER A 85 10.68 -9.69 3.19
N TYR A 86 10.43 -9.26 1.95
CA TYR A 86 11.47 -8.83 1.02
C TYR A 86 11.10 -7.51 0.38
N ALA A 87 12.10 -6.67 0.14
CA ALA A 87 11.91 -5.51 -0.72
C ALA A 87 11.92 -5.92 -2.21
N VAL A 88 11.31 -5.09 -3.05
CA VAL A 88 11.12 -5.41 -4.47
C VAL A 88 12.41 -5.24 -5.27
N THR A 89 13.20 -4.22 -4.95
CA THR A 89 14.38 -3.84 -5.73
C THR A 89 15.37 -2.98 -4.92
N HIS A 90 16.34 -2.39 -5.61
CA HIS A 90 17.21 -1.29 -5.21
C HIS A 90 17.25 -0.25 -6.34
N PRO A 91 17.43 1.07 -6.04
CA PRO A 91 17.53 1.70 -4.73
C PRO A 91 16.15 2.00 -4.10
N SER A 92 16.11 2.91 -3.11
CA SER A 92 14.95 3.23 -2.27
C SER A 92 13.68 3.65 -3.01
N ASP A 93 13.74 4.69 -3.86
CA ASP A 93 12.56 5.37 -4.45
C ASP A 93 11.54 4.39 -5.10
N PRO A 94 11.95 3.41 -5.96
CA PRO A 94 11.02 2.42 -6.50
C PRO A 94 10.35 1.51 -5.44
N ASN A 95 10.95 1.27 -4.28
CA ASN A 95 10.32 0.49 -3.22
C ASN A 95 9.21 1.27 -2.50
N TYR A 96 9.41 2.57 -2.25
CA TYR A 96 8.36 3.46 -1.77
C TYR A 96 7.17 3.51 -2.72
N LEU A 97 7.44 3.56 -4.02
CA LEU A 97 6.40 3.55 -5.06
C LEU A 97 5.72 2.18 -5.18
N ALA A 98 6.45 1.08 -5.01
CA ALA A 98 5.88 -0.27 -4.98
C ALA A 98 4.84 -0.41 -3.87
N LEU A 99 5.16 -0.01 -2.63
CA LEU A 99 4.22 -0.08 -1.52
C LEU A 99 3.08 0.95 -1.64
N PHE A 100 3.29 2.09 -2.29
CA PHE A 100 2.27 3.14 -2.38
C PHE A 100 1.37 3.04 -3.61
N ALA A 101 1.90 2.57 -4.75
CA ALA A 101 1.21 2.59 -6.04
C ALA A 101 1.27 1.25 -6.80
N GLY A 102 1.78 0.19 -6.16
CA GLY A 102 1.89 -1.12 -6.79
C GLY A 102 2.82 -1.13 -8.00
N ASN A 103 3.76 -0.19 -8.12
CA ASN A 103 4.58 -0.08 -9.31
C ASN A 103 5.91 0.62 -9.03
N THR A 104 7.00 0.07 -9.53
CA THR A 104 8.32 0.70 -9.47
C THR A 104 8.54 1.76 -10.56
N PHE A 105 7.62 1.89 -11.52
CA PHE A 105 7.70 2.77 -12.69
C PHE A 105 8.96 2.56 -13.53
N GLY A 106 9.63 1.42 -13.36
CA GLY A 106 10.87 1.08 -14.05
C GLY A 106 12.06 1.93 -13.61
N LEU A 107 11.98 2.56 -12.44
CA LEU A 107 13.08 3.32 -11.86
C LEU A 107 14.24 2.40 -11.50
N THR A 108 15.45 2.86 -11.80
CA THR A 108 16.72 2.20 -11.46
C THR A 108 17.65 3.13 -10.69
N ALA A 109 17.15 4.26 -10.25
CA ALA A 109 17.83 5.28 -9.46
C ALA A 109 16.80 6.09 -8.67
N ASP A 110 17.24 6.74 -7.61
CA ASP A 110 16.43 7.74 -6.92
C ASP A 110 16.29 9.00 -7.78
N GLU A 111 15.07 9.43 -8.00
CA GLU A 111 14.77 10.56 -8.89
C GLU A 111 14.00 11.67 -8.18
N CYS A 112 14.33 12.91 -8.49
CA CYS A 112 13.53 14.07 -8.11
C CYS A 112 13.83 15.26 -9.02
N PRO A 113 12.79 15.93 -9.56
CA PRO A 113 11.36 15.65 -9.34
C PRO A 113 10.85 14.48 -10.18
N LEU A 114 10.08 13.61 -9.55
CA LEU A 114 9.34 12.57 -10.23
C LEU A 114 7.88 13.02 -10.42
N LYS A 115 7.19 12.54 -11.47
CA LYS A 115 5.82 12.93 -11.79
C LYS A 115 5.04 11.78 -12.38
N GLU A 116 4.26 11.10 -11.56
CA GLU A 116 3.44 9.97 -11.94
C GLU A 116 1.99 10.35 -12.30
N GLY A 117 1.71 11.66 -12.32
CA GLY A 117 0.42 12.19 -12.76
C GLY A 117 -0.75 11.73 -11.89
N ASN A 118 -1.81 11.26 -12.55
CA ASN A 118 -3.02 10.74 -11.89
C ASN A 118 -3.01 9.20 -11.80
N THR A 119 -1.86 8.56 -11.86
CA THR A 119 -1.77 7.11 -11.72
C THR A 119 -2.40 6.70 -10.38
N ALA A 120 -3.20 5.62 -10.40
CA ALA A 120 -3.84 5.09 -9.21
C ALA A 120 -2.80 4.71 -8.16
N ASN A 121 -3.10 4.99 -6.91
CA ASN A 121 -2.24 4.72 -5.77
C ASN A 121 -3.11 4.60 -4.50
N LEU A 122 -2.59 4.03 -3.44
CA LEU A 122 -3.31 3.81 -2.18
C LEU A 122 -4.05 5.06 -1.69
N GLY A 123 -3.39 6.21 -1.68
CA GLY A 123 -4.00 7.46 -1.23
C GLY A 123 -5.18 7.88 -2.11
N SER A 124 -5.06 7.76 -3.43
CA SER A 124 -6.15 8.10 -4.36
C SER A 124 -7.34 7.16 -4.25
N GLU A 125 -7.10 5.86 -4.06
CA GLU A 125 -8.16 4.85 -3.89
C GLU A 125 -8.89 5.05 -2.55
N LEU A 126 -8.17 5.33 -1.46
CA LEU A 126 -8.78 5.69 -0.18
C LEU A 126 -9.69 6.91 -0.31
N LEU A 127 -9.20 8.00 -0.91
CA LEU A 127 -9.98 9.22 -1.10
C LEU A 127 -11.20 8.99 -2.00
N ALA A 128 -11.07 8.21 -3.06
CA ALA A 128 -12.17 7.85 -3.96
C ALA A 128 -13.25 7.01 -3.25
N ALA A 129 -12.85 6.14 -2.32
CA ALA A 129 -13.76 5.33 -1.51
C ALA A 129 -14.37 6.10 -0.32
N GLY A 130 -14.00 7.37 -0.11
CA GLY A 130 -14.53 8.22 0.97
C GLY A 130 -13.77 8.09 2.29
N TYR A 131 -12.63 7.41 2.30
CA TYR A 131 -11.68 7.39 3.40
C TYR A 131 -10.74 8.60 3.36
N THR A 132 -9.84 8.69 4.33
CA THR A 132 -8.89 9.79 4.44
C THR A 132 -7.45 9.26 4.44
N PHE A 133 -6.56 10.02 3.80
CA PHE A 133 -5.14 9.73 3.73
C PHE A 133 -4.33 10.97 4.10
N LYS A 134 -3.19 10.80 4.77
CA LYS A 134 -2.14 11.82 4.87
C LYS A 134 -0.76 11.19 4.94
N GLY A 135 0.17 11.81 4.23
CA GLY A 135 1.59 11.59 4.41
C GLY A 135 2.19 12.63 5.35
N TYR A 136 2.97 12.17 6.32
CA TYR A 136 3.68 12.98 7.31
C TYR A 136 5.18 12.75 7.15
N SER A 137 5.92 13.75 6.69
CA SER A 137 7.36 13.64 6.50
C SER A 137 8.10 14.58 7.46
N GLU A 138 9.05 14.01 8.20
CA GLU A 138 9.90 14.82 9.07
C GLU A 138 10.83 15.72 8.25
N GLY A 139 11.00 16.95 8.67
CA GLY A 139 11.79 17.94 7.96
C GLY A 139 11.15 18.52 6.71
N LEU A 140 9.94 18.11 6.32
CA LEU A 140 9.18 18.75 5.24
C LEU A 140 8.98 20.24 5.58
N PRO A 141 9.42 21.20 4.73
CA PRO A 141 9.45 22.63 5.13
C PRO A 141 8.08 23.24 5.40
N LYS A 142 7.06 22.75 4.72
CA LYS A 142 5.65 23.16 4.85
C LYS A 142 4.74 22.17 4.17
N ALA A 143 3.47 22.14 4.55
CA ALA A 143 2.45 21.36 3.89
C ALA A 143 2.44 21.59 2.37
N GLY A 144 2.34 20.50 1.60
CA GLY A 144 2.32 20.51 0.14
C GLY A 144 3.63 20.94 -0.53
N SER A 145 4.76 20.91 0.16
CA SER A 145 6.06 21.19 -0.45
C SER A 145 6.46 20.09 -1.43
N THR A 146 6.93 20.47 -2.61
CA THR A 146 7.48 19.59 -3.64
C THR A 146 8.99 19.73 -3.79
N THR A 147 9.67 20.22 -2.75
CA THR A 147 11.14 20.32 -2.76
C THR A 147 11.76 18.95 -2.69
N CYS A 148 12.82 18.72 -3.44
CA CYS A 148 13.54 17.44 -3.44
C CYS A 148 14.24 17.16 -2.11
N THR A 149 14.83 18.20 -1.51
CA THR A 149 15.55 18.08 -0.24
C THR A 149 15.39 19.34 0.61
N SER A 150 15.45 19.18 1.92
CA SER A 150 15.46 20.29 2.88
C SER A 150 16.08 19.82 4.20
N GLY A 151 17.33 20.21 4.47
CA GLY A 151 18.05 19.62 5.59
C GLY A 151 18.15 18.08 5.42
N ASN A 152 17.63 17.34 6.39
CA ASN A 152 17.57 15.88 6.34
C ASN A 152 16.28 15.32 5.68
N TYR A 153 15.38 16.16 5.21
CA TYR A 153 14.22 15.71 4.42
C TYR A 153 14.63 15.35 3.00
N ALA A 154 14.16 14.20 2.52
CA ALA A 154 14.27 13.76 1.12
C ALA A 154 12.90 13.36 0.56
N SER A 155 12.50 13.95 -0.58
CA SER A 155 11.19 13.68 -1.18
C SER A 155 11.08 12.27 -1.76
N LYS A 156 12.20 11.63 -2.10
CA LYS A 156 12.24 10.24 -2.60
C LYS A 156 11.62 9.24 -1.61
N HIS A 157 11.61 9.55 -0.32
CA HIS A 157 10.95 8.74 0.72
C HIS A 157 9.47 9.09 0.92
N SER A 158 8.94 10.07 0.18
CA SER A 158 7.55 10.54 0.31
C SER A 158 6.79 10.30 -1.00
N PRO A 159 6.40 9.05 -1.35
CA PRO A 159 5.93 8.71 -2.69
C PRO A 159 4.71 9.52 -3.15
N TRP A 160 3.83 9.91 -2.23
CA TRP A 160 2.62 10.68 -2.54
C TRP A 160 2.88 12.05 -3.19
N VAL A 161 4.09 12.62 -3.02
CA VAL A 161 4.42 13.94 -3.62
C VAL A 161 4.52 13.87 -5.15
N ASN A 162 4.67 12.68 -5.71
CA ASN A 162 4.85 12.43 -7.13
C ASN A 162 3.50 12.37 -7.90
N PHE A 163 2.37 12.29 -7.17
CA PHE A 163 1.05 12.09 -7.75
C PHE A 163 0.18 13.33 -7.66
N SER A 164 -0.39 13.75 -8.80
CA SER A 164 -1.25 14.94 -8.88
C SER A 164 -2.68 14.71 -8.37
N ASN A 165 -3.08 13.46 -8.12
CA ASN A 165 -4.35 13.08 -7.50
C ASN A 165 -4.30 13.02 -5.96
N ILE A 166 -3.15 13.32 -5.36
CA ILE A 166 -3.02 13.53 -3.92
C ILE A 166 -3.05 15.03 -3.62
N PRO A 167 -4.04 15.51 -2.86
CA PRO A 167 -4.13 16.92 -2.49
C PRO A 167 -2.88 17.40 -1.75
N ALA A 168 -2.39 18.60 -2.06
CA ALA A 168 -1.25 19.20 -1.35
C ALA A 168 -1.50 19.35 0.17
N ALA A 169 -2.77 19.46 0.58
CA ALA A 169 -3.17 19.51 2.00
C ALA A 169 -2.98 18.17 2.74
N ASP A 170 -2.79 17.07 2.01
CA ASP A 170 -2.56 15.75 2.60
C ASP A 170 -1.06 15.40 2.69
N GLN A 171 -0.19 16.30 2.24
CA GLN A 171 1.25 16.27 2.41
C GLN A 171 1.63 17.17 3.57
N GLN A 172 1.94 16.61 4.72
CA GLN A 172 2.14 17.34 5.97
C GLN A 172 3.57 17.18 6.51
N PRO A 173 4.14 18.19 7.16
CA PRO A 173 5.32 17.98 8.00
C PRO A 173 4.93 17.10 9.19
N PHE A 174 5.85 16.22 9.65
CA PHE A 174 5.58 15.35 10.79
C PHE A 174 5.18 16.10 12.07
N SER A 175 5.60 17.34 12.22
CA SER A 175 5.16 18.22 13.31
C SER A 175 3.63 18.47 13.37
N ALA A 176 2.91 18.12 12.28
CA ALA A 176 1.44 18.15 12.24
C ALA A 176 0.80 16.80 12.61
N PHE A 177 1.59 15.76 12.89
CA PHE A 177 1.07 14.48 13.36
C PHE A 177 0.39 14.68 14.72
N PRO A 178 -0.82 14.16 14.94
CA PRO A 178 -1.56 14.38 16.17
C PRO A 178 -0.82 13.89 17.42
N SER A 179 -0.93 14.62 18.50
CA SER A 179 -0.45 14.16 19.81
C SER A 179 -1.37 13.07 20.40
N SER A 180 -0.92 12.37 21.43
CA SER A 180 -1.64 11.25 22.05
C SER A 180 -3.07 11.59 22.53
N SER A 181 -3.36 12.83 22.86
CA SER A 181 -4.71 13.28 23.21
C SER A 181 -5.65 13.39 22.00
N ASN A 182 -5.15 13.30 20.79
CA ASN A 182 -5.87 13.56 19.54
C ASN A 182 -5.74 12.45 18.50
N TYR A 183 -5.25 11.26 18.84
CA TYR A 183 -5.09 10.17 17.86
C TYR A 183 -6.40 9.76 17.19
N ALA A 184 -7.55 9.91 17.86
CA ALA A 184 -8.85 9.70 17.24
C ALA A 184 -9.16 10.67 16.07
N SER A 185 -8.32 11.67 15.81
CA SER A 185 -8.42 12.57 14.65
C SER A 185 -7.45 12.21 13.51
N LEU A 186 -6.71 11.13 13.64
CA LEU A 186 -5.86 10.62 12.56
C LEU A 186 -6.69 10.30 11.31
N PRO A 187 -6.11 10.40 10.12
CA PRO A 187 -6.73 9.84 8.91
C PRO A 187 -6.96 8.33 9.02
N THR A 188 -7.74 7.79 8.10
CA THR A 188 -7.89 6.34 7.95
C THR A 188 -6.53 5.67 7.74
N VAL A 189 -5.72 6.21 6.82
CA VAL A 189 -4.33 5.77 6.64
C VAL A 189 -3.42 6.99 6.74
N SER A 190 -2.44 6.90 7.62
CA SER A 190 -1.33 7.84 7.78
C SER A 190 -0.04 7.17 7.38
N TRP A 191 0.76 7.81 6.56
CA TRP A 191 2.09 7.33 6.25
C TRP A 191 3.12 8.27 6.88
N VAL A 192 4.02 7.75 7.68
CA VAL A 192 5.00 8.51 8.46
C VAL A 192 6.40 8.16 7.94
N ILE A 193 7.14 9.21 7.55
CA ILE A 193 8.51 9.09 7.10
C ILE A 193 9.40 9.93 8.01
N PRO A 194 10.31 9.30 8.78
CA PRO A 194 11.35 9.99 9.53
C PRO A 194 12.29 10.74 8.57
N ASN A 195 13.15 11.59 9.07
CA ASN A 195 14.19 12.21 8.25
C ASN A 195 15.38 11.27 8.05
N LEU A 196 16.27 11.59 7.12
CA LEU A 196 17.42 10.75 6.72
C LEU A 196 18.34 10.28 7.85
N ASN A 197 18.31 10.88 9.02
CA ASN A 197 19.05 10.38 10.17
C ASN A 197 18.17 9.45 11.02
N ASP A 198 16.93 9.82 11.16
CA ASP A 198 15.97 9.16 12.04
C ASP A 198 15.31 7.95 11.38
N ASP A 199 15.46 7.78 10.03
CA ASP A 199 15.10 6.58 9.27
C ASP A 199 16.27 5.60 9.09
N MET A 200 17.42 5.85 9.69
CA MET A 200 18.70 5.14 9.61
C MET A 200 19.44 5.20 8.25
N HIS A 201 18.93 5.92 7.23
CA HIS A 201 19.64 6.08 5.96
C HIS A 201 21.03 6.71 6.12
N ASN A 202 21.13 7.81 6.87
CA ASN A 202 22.37 8.50 7.21
C ASN A 202 22.75 8.34 8.68
N GLY A 203 21.78 8.03 9.53
CA GLY A 203 21.94 7.85 10.96
C GLY A 203 22.28 6.42 11.34
N THR A 204 22.20 6.16 12.63
CA THR A 204 22.43 4.82 13.19
C THR A 204 21.10 4.12 13.46
N ILE A 205 21.10 2.80 13.52
CA ILE A 205 19.95 1.99 13.97
C ILE A 205 19.43 2.53 15.32
N GLN A 206 20.33 2.86 16.25
CA GLN A 206 19.95 3.37 17.57
C GLN A 206 19.26 4.74 17.52
N GLU A 207 19.66 5.63 16.59
CA GLU A 207 18.97 6.91 16.38
C GLU A 207 17.55 6.68 15.89
N ALA A 208 17.35 5.82 14.90
CA ALA A 208 16.03 5.49 14.36
C ALA A 208 15.13 4.77 15.37
N ASP A 209 15.65 3.77 16.10
CA ASP A 209 14.91 3.11 17.17
C ASP A 209 14.45 4.07 18.26
N THR A 210 15.35 4.99 18.66
CA THR A 210 15.03 6.05 19.66
C THR A 210 13.98 7.02 19.11
N TRP A 211 14.05 7.36 17.82
CA TRP A 211 13.06 8.21 17.19
C TRP A 211 11.69 7.52 17.14
N LEU A 212 11.64 6.26 16.73
CA LEU A 212 10.41 5.46 16.64
C LEU A 212 9.76 5.33 18.03
N ASP A 213 10.53 4.98 19.07
CA ASP A 213 10.03 4.93 20.44
C ASP A 213 9.51 6.29 20.92
N SER A 214 10.31 7.34 20.77
CA SER A 214 9.95 8.67 21.28
C SER A 214 8.72 9.28 20.60
N ASN A 215 8.48 8.97 19.33
CA ASN A 215 7.43 9.60 18.53
C ASN A 215 6.18 8.72 18.34
N LEU A 216 6.32 7.39 18.37
CA LEU A 216 5.22 6.49 18.01
C LEU A 216 4.87 5.44 19.06
N SER A 217 5.65 5.27 20.17
CA SER A 217 5.30 4.31 21.20
C SER A 217 3.95 4.60 21.88
N ALA A 218 3.62 5.89 22.05
CA ALA A 218 2.32 6.29 22.56
C ALA A 218 1.17 5.93 21.59
N TYR A 219 1.40 6.04 20.27
CA TYR A 219 0.44 5.59 19.26
C TYR A 219 0.33 4.07 19.25
N ALA A 220 1.45 3.34 19.22
CA ALA A 220 1.47 1.89 19.25
C ALA A 220 0.66 1.35 20.44
N THR A 221 0.93 1.87 21.65
CA THR A 221 0.16 1.50 22.86
C THR A 221 -1.33 1.82 22.72
N TRP A 222 -1.69 3.00 22.18
CA TRP A 222 -3.07 3.40 21.96
C TRP A 222 -3.77 2.49 20.94
N ALA A 223 -3.06 2.11 19.89
CA ALA A 223 -3.57 1.28 18.80
C ALA A 223 -4.07 -0.10 19.26
N THR A 224 -3.49 -0.67 20.33
CA THR A 224 -3.90 -1.99 20.84
C THR A 224 -5.34 -2.06 21.37
N THR A 225 -5.98 -0.92 21.59
CA THR A 225 -7.32 -0.84 22.20
C THR A 225 -8.28 0.11 21.50
N HIS A 226 -7.89 0.68 20.36
CA HIS A 226 -8.65 1.75 19.70
C HIS A 226 -8.85 1.50 18.19
N ASP A 227 -9.13 0.26 17.80
CA ASP A 227 -9.44 -0.07 16.41
C ASP A 227 -8.37 0.51 15.45
N SER A 228 -7.11 0.25 15.76
CA SER A 228 -5.98 0.88 15.09
C SER A 228 -4.79 -0.06 14.93
N LEU A 229 -3.96 0.23 13.93
CA LEU A 229 -2.82 -0.58 13.52
C LEU A 229 -1.59 0.30 13.30
N LEU A 230 -0.42 -0.17 13.73
CA LEU A 230 0.89 0.30 13.33
C LEU A 230 1.55 -0.75 12.44
N ILE A 231 2.09 -0.34 11.30
CA ILE A 231 2.94 -1.14 10.42
C ILE A 231 4.30 -0.47 10.39
N VAL A 232 5.36 -1.21 10.71
CA VAL A 232 6.74 -0.75 10.57
C VAL A 232 7.43 -1.67 9.57
N THR A 233 7.94 -1.10 8.48
CA THR A 233 8.64 -1.85 7.43
C THR A 233 9.84 -1.05 6.94
N TRP A 234 10.70 -1.69 6.17
CA TRP A 234 11.88 -1.08 5.54
C TRP A 234 11.68 -1.00 4.03
N ASP A 235 12.35 -0.08 3.41
CA ASP A 235 12.29 0.06 1.95
C ASP A 235 13.11 -1.01 1.23
N GLU A 236 14.34 -1.24 1.67
CA GLU A 236 15.30 -2.20 1.12
C GLU A 236 16.31 -2.64 2.18
N ASP A 237 17.10 -3.69 1.90
CA ASP A 237 18.22 -4.07 2.74
C ASP A 237 19.49 -3.24 2.40
N ASP A 238 20.58 -3.54 3.12
CA ASP A 238 21.91 -2.94 2.91
C ASP A 238 22.74 -3.70 1.86
N TYR A 239 22.13 -4.45 0.94
CA TYR A 239 22.75 -5.32 -0.07
C TYR A 239 23.41 -6.58 0.48
N THR A 240 23.06 -7.02 1.68
CA THR A 240 23.72 -8.19 2.32
C THR A 240 22.85 -9.43 2.40
N GLU A 241 21.52 -9.34 2.45
CA GLU A 241 20.60 -10.45 2.72
C GLU A 241 19.54 -10.68 1.66
N ASN A 242 19.85 -10.51 0.39
CA ASN A 242 18.92 -10.76 -0.71
C ASN A 242 17.63 -9.95 -0.60
N ASN A 243 17.75 -8.72 -0.13
CA ASN A 243 16.67 -7.76 0.09
C ASN A 243 15.64 -8.19 1.16
N GLN A 244 16.03 -9.04 2.11
CA GLN A 244 15.19 -9.42 3.25
C GLN A 244 15.15 -8.30 4.28
N ILE A 245 13.94 -7.85 4.58
CA ILE A 245 13.67 -6.71 5.45
C ILE A 245 12.73 -7.10 6.59
N PRO A 246 12.75 -6.42 7.74
CA PRO A 246 11.71 -6.58 8.75
C PRO A 246 10.38 -5.99 8.26
N THR A 247 9.27 -6.64 8.60
CA THR A 247 7.93 -6.06 8.50
C THR A 247 7.14 -6.49 9.73
N ILE A 248 6.65 -5.52 10.49
CA ILE A 248 6.03 -5.71 11.80
C ILE A 248 4.63 -5.08 11.78
N PHE A 249 3.62 -5.86 12.18
CA PHE A 249 2.26 -5.38 12.42
C PHE A 249 2.01 -5.37 13.92
N TYR A 250 1.50 -4.25 14.45
CA TYR A 250 1.25 -4.06 15.88
C TYR A 250 -0.03 -3.26 16.12
N GLY A 251 -0.97 -3.80 16.88
CA GLY A 251 -2.23 -3.10 17.15
C GLY A 251 -3.32 -4.02 17.67
N GLN A 252 -4.53 -3.50 17.70
CA GLN A 252 -5.70 -4.29 18.09
C GLN A 252 -5.93 -5.43 17.09
N ASP A 253 -6.35 -6.59 17.58
CA ASP A 253 -6.67 -7.77 16.76
C ASP A 253 -5.48 -8.33 15.94
N VAL A 254 -4.24 -7.88 16.19
CA VAL A 254 -3.04 -8.49 15.66
C VAL A 254 -2.66 -9.70 16.52
N ALA A 255 -2.51 -10.86 15.89
CA ALA A 255 -2.06 -12.07 16.56
C ALA A 255 -0.54 -12.04 16.73
N GLN A 256 -0.08 -11.96 18.01
CA GLN A 256 1.34 -12.01 18.32
C GLN A 256 1.99 -13.29 17.80
N GLY A 257 3.10 -13.17 17.08
CA GLY A 257 3.82 -14.33 16.56
C GLY A 257 4.85 -13.99 15.47
N GLN A 258 5.50 -15.04 15.00
CA GLN A 258 6.37 -14.98 13.83
C GLN A 258 5.71 -15.74 12.68
N TYR A 259 5.68 -15.12 11.51
CA TYR A 259 4.99 -15.62 10.33
C TYR A 259 5.99 -15.73 9.19
N ASP A 260 6.06 -16.91 8.56
CA ASP A 260 7.06 -17.23 7.53
C ASP A 260 6.51 -17.17 6.11
N GLU A 261 5.30 -16.60 5.94
CA GLU A 261 4.76 -16.30 4.63
C GLU A 261 5.73 -15.40 3.85
N ASN A 262 6.00 -15.78 2.59
CA ASN A 262 6.85 -14.98 1.72
C ASN A 262 6.05 -13.80 1.19
N ILE A 263 6.40 -12.60 1.60
CA ILE A 263 5.73 -11.36 1.22
C ILE A 263 6.73 -10.33 0.68
N ASP A 264 6.19 -9.36 -0.02
CA ASP A 264 6.90 -8.14 -0.40
C ASP A 264 6.04 -6.88 -0.22
N HIS A 265 6.48 -5.75 -0.74
CA HIS A 265 5.75 -4.48 -0.65
C HIS A 265 4.38 -4.53 -1.32
N TYR A 266 4.21 -5.33 -2.37
CA TYR A 266 2.93 -5.46 -3.07
C TYR A 266 1.91 -6.24 -2.23
N ASP A 267 2.33 -7.26 -1.46
CA ASP A 267 1.46 -8.00 -0.53
C ASP A 267 0.97 -7.11 0.62
N VAL A 268 1.86 -6.25 1.16
CA VAL A 268 1.48 -5.26 2.18
C VAL A 268 0.47 -4.26 1.62
N LEU A 269 0.68 -3.78 0.38
CA LEU A 269 -0.27 -2.91 -0.31
C LEU A 269 -1.61 -3.62 -0.53
N ALA A 270 -1.62 -4.84 -1.08
CA ALA A 270 -2.81 -5.65 -1.28
C ALA A 270 -3.59 -5.87 0.03
N THR A 271 -2.87 -6.04 1.14
CA THR A 271 -3.46 -6.16 2.48
C THR A 271 -4.21 -4.89 2.89
N LEU A 272 -3.62 -3.71 2.69
CA LEU A 272 -4.26 -2.42 2.95
C LEU A 272 -5.47 -2.19 2.03
N GLU A 273 -5.35 -2.53 0.76
CA GLU A 273 -6.43 -2.42 -0.22
C GLU A 273 -7.61 -3.33 0.14
N GLN A 274 -7.34 -4.58 0.49
CA GLN A 274 -8.39 -5.51 0.92
C GLN A 274 -9.03 -5.08 2.24
N MET A 275 -8.26 -4.56 3.19
CA MET A 275 -8.75 -4.04 4.48
C MET A 275 -9.86 -2.99 4.29
N TYR A 276 -9.75 -2.14 3.28
CA TYR A 276 -10.70 -1.07 3.00
C TYR A 276 -11.61 -1.34 1.80
N GLY A 277 -11.52 -2.50 1.17
CA GLY A 277 -12.32 -2.87 0.00
C GLY A 277 -12.04 -1.96 -1.20
N LEU A 278 -10.78 -1.55 -1.38
CA LEU A 278 -10.32 -0.70 -2.47
C LEU A 278 -10.11 -1.51 -3.76
N SER A 279 -9.96 -0.80 -4.86
CA SER A 279 -9.41 -1.41 -6.08
C SER A 279 -7.91 -1.62 -5.91
N GLU A 280 -7.44 -2.81 -6.27
CA GLU A 280 -6.00 -3.10 -6.29
C GLU A 280 -5.29 -2.28 -7.37
N VAL A 281 -4.11 -1.73 -7.05
CA VAL A 281 -3.35 -0.87 -7.95
C VAL A 281 -2.04 -1.52 -8.39
N GLY A 282 -1.73 -1.42 -9.67
CA GLY A 282 -0.49 -1.94 -10.23
C GLY A 282 -0.31 -3.44 -9.99
N ASP A 283 0.87 -3.81 -9.54
CA ASP A 283 1.25 -5.22 -9.34
C ASP A 283 0.67 -5.83 -8.06
N SER A 284 0.09 -5.02 -7.12
CA SER A 284 -0.66 -5.57 -5.98
C SER A 284 -1.85 -6.43 -6.42
N SER A 285 -2.37 -6.20 -7.63
CA SER A 285 -3.50 -6.96 -8.19
C SER A 285 -3.17 -8.40 -8.58
N GLY A 286 -2.02 -8.88 -8.27
CA GLY A 286 -1.61 -10.28 -8.46
C GLY A 286 -1.22 -10.97 -7.16
N GLU A 287 -1.18 -10.20 -6.08
CA GLU A 287 -0.64 -10.66 -4.80
C GLU A 287 -1.71 -11.21 -3.86
N THR A 288 -1.25 -11.88 -2.82
CA THR A 288 -2.12 -12.46 -1.80
C THR A 288 -2.05 -11.60 -0.54
N PRO A 289 -3.16 -10.95 -0.14
CA PRO A 289 -3.17 -10.20 1.10
C PRO A 289 -2.85 -11.07 2.32
N ILE A 290 -2.13 -10.52 3.28
CA ILE A 290 -1.73 -11.18 4.53
C ILE A 290 -2.98 -11.42 5.38
N THR A 291 -3.30 -12.68 5.67
CA THR A 291 -4.59 -13.03 6.32
C THR A 291 -4.47 -13.82 7.60
N ASP A 292 -3.30 -14.31 7.95
CA ASP A 292 -3.06 -15.23 9.06
C ASP A 292 -2.54 -14.57 10.35
N ILE A 293 -2.31 -13.26 10.32
CA ILE A 293 -1.82 -12.45 11.45
C ILE A 293 -2.95 -11.79 12.27
N TRP A 294 -4.21 -12.12 12.01
CA TRP A 294 -5.36 -11.47 12.65
C TRP A 294 -6.09 -12.40 13.63
N ASN A 295 -6.52 -11.88 14.79
CA ASN A 295 -7.30 -12.61 15.82
C ASN A 295 -8.80 -12.71 15.49
#